data_1c2ed3a1bae1837597c755c7a7d9aa72
#
_entry.id   1c2ed3a1bae1837597c755c7a7d9aa72
#
_cell.length_a   1.000
_cell.length_b   1.000
_cell.length_c   1.000
_cell.angle_alpha   90.00
_cell.angle_beta   90.00
_cell.angle_gamma   90.00
#
_symmetry.space_group_name_H-M   'P 1'
#
loop_
_entity.id
_entity.type
_entity.pdbx_description
1 polymer ?
#
loop_
_entity_poly.entity_id
_entity_poly.type
_entity_poly.pdbx_seq_one_letter_code
_entity_poly.pdbx_strand_id
1 'polypeptide(L)'
;MKKNVSELLLYFTYCLADELSGTGVTVNALHPGVVTTKMLMNGFNMTGEDVTIGAETPVYLVISPEVEGLTGLYFDKKISVSSSRLSYDLLAREKVIDWTKKTMKAGGWIN
;
A
#
# COMPACT_ATOMS: atom_id res chain seq x y z
N MET A 1 -3.65 0.21 -21.06
CA MET A 1 -3.79 -0.61 -19.85
C MET A 1 -4.28 0.26 -18.70
N LYS A 2 -5.37 -0.13 -18.10
CA LYS A 2 -5.87 0.57 -16.91
C LYS A 2 -5.07 0.14 -15.69
N LYS A 3 -4.49 1.11 -15.00
CA LYS A 3 -3.88 0.87 -13.68
C LYS A 3 -4.88 1.32 -12.62
N ASN A 4 -5.11 0.48 -11.64
CA ASN A 4 -5.97 0.84 -10.53
C ASN A 4 -5.19 1.58 -9.44
N VAL A 5 -5.90 2.19 -8.51
CA VAL A 5 -5.31 2.95 -7.40
C VAL A 5 -4.41 2.07 -6.53
N SER A 6 -4.76 0.78 -6.39
CA SER A 6 -3.98 -0.15 -5.59
C SER A 6 -2.56 -0.35 -6.14
N GLU A 7 -2.39 -0.42 -7.46
CA GLU A 7 -1.06 -0.52 -8.06
C GLU A 7 -0.24 0.76 -7.87
N LEU A 8 -0.88 1.92 -8.02
CA LEU A 8 -0.21 3.20 -7.75
C LEU A 8 0.28 3.28 -6.31
N LEU A 9 -0.54 2.83 -5.38
CA LEU A 9 -0.16 2.81 -3.96
C LEU A 9 1.05 1.91 -3.72
N LEU A 10 1.14 0.76 -4.39
CA LEU A 10 2.29 -0.13 -4.29
C LEU A 10 3.57 0.51 -4.85
N TYR A 11 3.49 1.23 -5.95
CA TYR A 11 4.64 1.97 -6.48
C TYR A 11 5.19 2.96 -5.45
N PHE A 12 4.32 3.73 -4.81
CA PHE A 12 4.73 4.69 -3.78
C PHE A 12 5.29 3.99 -2.54
N THR A 13 4.68 2.89 -2.13
CA THR A 13 5.16 2.10 -1.00
C THR A 13 6.59 1.63 -1.22
N TYR A 14 6.87 1.03 -2.36
CA TYR A 14 8.21 0.50 -2.66
C TYR A 14 9.24 1.60 -2.88
N CYS A 15 8.84 2.69 -3.53
CA CYS A 15 9.72 3.83 -3.72
C CYS A 15 10.10 4.46 -2.38
N LEU A 16 9.14 4.67 -1.50
CA LEU A 16 9.36 5.29 -0.20
C LEU A 16 10.18 4.37 0.72
N ALA A 17 9.94 3.05 0.64
CA ALA A 17 10.73 2.08 1.38
C ALA A 17 12.22 2.15 0.99
N ASP A 18 12.50 2.27 -0.31
CA ASP A 18 13.86 2.41 -0.81
C ASP A 18 14.49 3.73 -0.37
N GLU A 19 13.78 4.83 -0.47
CA GLU A 19 14.29 6.15 -0.07
C GLU A 19 14.59 6.23 1.43
N LEU A 20 13.82 5.55 2.27
CA LEU A 20 13.98 5.56 3.71
C LEU A 20 14.84 4.42 4.24
N SER A 21 15.44 3.64 3.35
CA SER A 21 16.37 2.57 3.73
C SER A 21 17.51 3.12 4.60
N GLY A 22 17.78 2.45 5.70
CA GLY A 22 18.83 2.84 6.64
C GLY A 22 18.45 3.93 7.64
N THR A 23 17.21 4.47 7.59
CA THR A 23 16.77 5.51 8.52
C THR A 23 16.08 4.97 9.77
N GLY A 24 15.76 3.67 9.79
CA GLY A 24 14.94 3.07 10.84
C GLY A 24 13.44 3.19 10.60
N VAL A 25 13.03 3.86 9.54
CA VAL A 25 11.60 3.95 9.15
C VAL A 25 11.29 2.85 8.16
N THR A 26 10.21 2.11 8.40
CA THR A 26 9.75 1.02 7.53
C THR A 26 8.45 1.43 6.83
N VAL A 27 8.30 0.99 5.58
CA VAL A 27 7.12 1.29 4.76
C VAL A 27 6.64 0.00 4.12
N ASN A 28 5.43 -0.40 4.46
CA ASN A 28 4.81 -1.61 3.95
C ASN A 28 3.39 -1.33 3.49
N ALA A 29 2.87 -2.18 2.63
CA ALA A 29 1.48 -2.13 2.21
C ALA A 29 0.75 -3.38 2.69
N LEU A 30 -0.55 -3.28 2.84
CA LEU A 30 -1.37 -4.41 3.25
C LEU A 30 -2.69 -4.45 2.51
N HIS A 31 -3.25 -5.66 2.40
CA HIS A 31 -4.62 -5.88 1.99
C HIS A 31 -5.41 -6.29 3.22
N PRO A 32 -6.39 -5.49 3.67
CA PRO A 32 -7.12 -5.78 4.91
C PRO A 32 -8.15 -6.90 4.78
N GLY A 33 -8.36 -7.42 3.57
CA GLY A 33 -9.45 -8.33 3.28
C GLY A 33 -10.74 -7.58 2.92
N VAL A 34 -11.82 -8.33 2.74
CA VAL A 34 -13.15 -7.74 2.50
C VAL A 34 -13.82 -7.51 3.85
N VAL A 35 -13.95 -6.24 4.22
CA VAL A 35 -14.46 -5.82 5.53
C VAL A 35 -15.86 -5.24 5.36
N THR A 36 -16.77 -5.54 6.31
CA THR A 36 -18.12 -4.99 6.31
C THR A 36 -18.07 -3.49 6.66
N THR A 37 -18.25 -2.65 5.66
CA THR A 37 -18.26 -1.19 5.79
C THR A 37 -19.46 -0.61 5.07
N LYS A 38 -19.77 0.65 5.33
CA LYS A 38 -20.83 1.35 4.59
C LYS A 38 -20.60 1.34 3.08
N MET A 39 -19.37 1.51 2.66
CA MET A 39 -19.00 1.49 1.24
C MET A 39 -19.29 0.11 0.63
N LEU A 40 -18.94 -0.97 1.31
CA LEU A 40 -19.18 -2.32 0.84
C LEU A 40 -20.68 -2.60 0.75
N MET A 41 -21.43 -2.31 1.80
CA MET A 41 -22.87 -2.57 1.85
C MET A 41 -23.67 -1.72 0.85
N ASN A 42 -23.33 -0.45 0.72
CA ASN A 42 -24.06 0.49 -0.14
C ASN A 42 -23.59 0.44 -1.59
N GLY A 43 -22.29 0.24 -1.81
CA GLY A 43 -21.70 0.24 -3.16
C GLY A 43 -21.77 -1.10 -3.87
N PHE A 44 -21.61 -2.19 -3.15
CA PHE A 44 -21.49 -3.54 -3.72
C PHE A 44 -22.57 -4.50 -3.26
N ASN A 45 -23.44 -4.09 -2.35
CA ASN A 45 -24.49 -4.92 -1.76
C ASN A 45 -23.94 -6.26 -1.23
N MET A 46 -22.78 -6.21 -0.60
CA MET A 46 -22.06 -7.36 -0.06
C MET A 46 -21.74 -7.14 1.41
N THR A 47 -21.56 -8.26 2.13
CA THR A 47 -21.00 -8.24 3.48
C THR A 47 -19.64 -8.94 3.47
N GLY A 48 -18.70 -8.44 4.26
CA GLY A 48 -17.41 -9.05 4.44
C GLY A 48 -17.12 -9.38 5.89
N GLU A 49 -15.86 -9.41 6.24
CA GLU A 49 -15.43 -9.64 7.62
C GLU A 49 -15.81 -8.45 8.52
N ASP A 50 -15.93 -8.73 9.82
CA ASP A 50 -16.12 -7.69 10.82
C ASP A 50 -14.97 -6.70 10.82
N VAL A 51 -15.24 -5.43 11.10
CA VAL A 51 -14.22 -4.36 11.14
C VAL A 51 -13.09 -4.69 12.13
N THR A 52 -13.42 -5.33 13.25
CA THR A 52 -12.42 -5.73 14.24
C THR A 52 -11.42 -6.73 13.67
N ILE A 53 -11.91 -7.71 12.89
CA ILE A 53 -11.06 -8.68 12.21
C ILE A 53 -10.22 -7.98 11.13
N GLY A 54 -10.82 -7.07 10.39
CA GLY A 54 -10.12 -6.30 9.35
C GLY A 54 -9.01 -5.40 9.89
N ALA A 55 -9.09 -5.01 11.15
CA ALA A 55 -8.07 -4.19 11.81
C ALA A 55 -6.85 -4.99 12.30
N GLU A 56 -6.93 -6.31 12.33
CA GLU A 56 -5.85 -7.15 12.88
C GLU A 56 -4.51 -6.97 12.15
N THR A 57 -4.51 -6.98 10.83
CA THR A 57 -3.28 -6.84 10.05
C THR A 57 -2.64 -5.46 10.22
N PRO A 58 -3.37 -4.33 10.11
CA PRO A 58 -2.78 -3.04 10.40
C PRO A 58 -2.16 -2.94 11.79
N VAL A 59 -2.85 -3.41 12.82
CA VAL A 59 -2.34 -3.39 14.19
C VAL A 59 -1.09 -4.27 14.31
N TYR A 60 -1.11 -5.46 13.74
CA TYR A 60 0.03 -6.36 13.72
C TYR A 60 1.26 -5.71 13.11
N LEU A 61 1.11 -5.02 11.98
CA LEU A 61 2.22 -4.37 11.29
C LEU A 61 2.81 -3.19 12.08
N VAL A 62 2.00 -2.57 12.94
CA VAL A 62 2.47 -1.44 13.75
C VAL A 62 3.20 -1.90 15.01
N ILE A 63 2.71 -2.93 15.68
CA ILE A 63 3.17 -3.25 17.05
C ILE A 63 3.90 -4.58 17.20
N SER A 64 3.80 -5.51 16.24
CA SER A 64 4.40 -6.82 16.42
C SER A 64 5.92 -6.79 16.26
N PRO A 65 6.67 -7.36 17.23
CA PRO A 65 8.13 -7.51 17.07
C PRO A 65 8.51 -8.42 15.90
N GLU A 66 7.62 -9.29 15.44
CA GLU A 66 7.89 -10.21 14.33
C GLU A 66 8.12 -9.47 13.00
N VAL A 67 7.56 -8.26 12.85
CA VAL A 67 7.69 -7.47 11.63
C VAL A 67 8.64 -6.28 11.80
N GLU A 68 9.29 -6.17 12.94
CA GLU A 68 10.24 -5.09 13.19
C GLU A 68 11.38 -5.14 12.17
N GLY A 69 11.68 -4.01 11.55
CA GLY A 69 12.73 -3.90 10.54
C GLY A 69 12.35 -4.36 9.14
N LEU A 70 11.18 -4.98 8.95
CA LEU A 70 10.72 -5.37 7.63
C LEU A 70 10.18 -4.14 6.89
N THR A 71 10.62 -3.96 5.64
CA THR A 71 10.21 -2.82 4.82
C THR A 71 10.11 -3.22 3.35
N GLY A 72 9.31 -2.49 2.58
CA GLY A 72 9.13 -2.76 1.17
C GLY A 72 8.35 -4.04 0.89
N LEU A 73 7.48 -4.45 1.78
CA LEU A 73 6.71 -5.69 1.67
C LEU A 73 5.22 -5.41 1.53
N TYR A 74 4.53 -6.39 0.97
CA TYR A 74 3.08 -6.39 0.82
C TYR A 74 2.51 -7.54 1.63
N PHE A 75 1.52 -7.26 2.47
CA PHE A 75 0.93 -8.23 3.39
C PHE A 75 -0.52 -8.51 3.04
N ASP A 76 -0.87 -9.79 3.08
CA ASP A 76 -2.24 -10.25 3.04
C ASP A 76 -2.47 -11.06 4.32
N LYS A 77 -3.32 -10.59 5.21
CA LYS A 77 -3.64 -11.24 6.49
C LYS A 77 -2.39 -11.60 7.31
N LYS A 78 -1.52 -10.67 7.59
CA LYS A 78 -0.29 -10.88 8.38
C LYS A 78 0.79 -11.71 7.68
N ILE A 79 0.57 -12.10 6.42
CA ILE A 79 1.53 -12.89 5.65
C ILE A 79 2.09 -12.03 4.52
N SER A 80 3.42 -11.96 4.44
CA SER A 80 4.08 -11.29 3.32
C SER A 80 3.87 -12.10 2.05
N VAL A 81 3.33 -11.47 1.02
CA VAL A 81 3.06 -12.09 -0.28
C VAL A 81 3.60 -11.21 -1.40
N SER A 82 3.75 -11.79 -2.58
CA SER A 82 4.12 -11.03 -3.77
C SER A 82 2.93 -10.20 -4.27
N SER A 83 3.18 -8.94 -4.58
CA SER A 83 2.21 -8.11 -5.27
C SER A 83 2.29 -8.35 -6.78
N SER A 84 1.57 -7.56 -7.60
CA SER A 84 1.58 -7.75 -9.04
C SER A 84 3.00 -7.64 -9.61
N ARG A 85 3.27 -8.36 -10.68
CA ARG A 85 4.56 -8.33 -11.37
C ARG A 85 4.94 -6.90 -11.78
N LEU A 86 3.96 -6.14 -12.24
CA LEU A 86 4.16 -4.77 -12.68
C LEU A 86 4.58 -3.84 -11.51
N SER A 87 4.12 -4.12 -10.29
CA SER A 87 4.46 -3.31 -9.13
C SER A 87 5.95 -3.33 -8.78
N TYR A 88 6.68 -4.36 -9.24
CA TYR A 88 8.13 -4.47 -9.05
C TYR A 88 8.94 -3.90 -10.23
N ASP A 89 8.29 -3.44 -11.29
CA ASP A 89 8.97 -2.86 -12.43
C ASP A 89 9.51 -1.47 -12.08
N LEU A 90 10.82 -1.36 -11.95
CA LEU A 90 11.49 -0.11 -11.56
C LEU A 90 11.23 1.01 -12.55
N LEU A 91 11.22 0.70 -13.84
CA LEU A 91 11.01 1.70 -14.88
C LEU A 91 9.58 2.26 -14.84
N ALA A 92 8.58 1.39 -14.68
CA ALA A 92 7.19 1.79 -14.54
C ALA A 92 7.00 2.63 -13.26
N ARG A 93 7.64 2.22 -12.17
CA ARG A 93 7.61 2.94 -10.89
C ARG A 93 8.17 4.35 -11.04
N GLU A 94 9.34 4.50 -11.65
CA GLU A 94 9.97 5.79 -11.87
C GLU A 94 9.10 6.73 -12.71
N LYS A 95 8.49 6.22 -13.77
CA LYS A 95 7.59 7.01 -14.63
C LYS A 95 6.37 7.52 -13.87
N VAL A 96 5.75 6.67 -13.06
CA VAL A 96 4.58 7.04 -12.28
C VAL A 96 4.94 8.07 -11.20
N ILE A 97 6.03 7.86 -10.50
CA ILE A 97 6.50 8.79 -9.46
C ILE A 97 6.83 10.16 -10.08
N ASP A 98 7.56 10.17 -11.18
CA ASP A 98 7.93 11.40 -11.88
C ASP A 98 6.70 12.17 -12.38
N TRP A 99 5.77 11.47 -13.01
CA TRP A 99 4.51 12.07 -13.45
C TRP A 99 3.72 12.65 -12.29
N THR A 100 3.65 11.94 -11.17
CA THR A 100 2.94 12.39 -9.97
C THR A 100 3.57 13.66 -9.40
N LYS A 101 4.90 13.69 -9.28
CA LYS A 101 5.62 14.88 -8.80
C LYS A 101 5.39 16.10 -9.70
N LYS A 102 5.45 15.91 -11.01
CA LYS A 102 5.18 16.99 -11.97
C LYS A 102 3.75 17.51 -11.86
N THR A 103 2.78 16.62 -11.73
CA THR A 103 1.37 16.97 -11.60
C THR A 103 1.11 17.73 -10.29
N MET A 104 1.67 17.27 -9.20
CA MET A 104 1.55 17.95 -7.90
C MET A 104 2.20 19.34 -7.91
N LYS A 105 3.33 19.47 -8.56
CA LYS A 105 4.03 20.76 -8.71
C LYS A 105 3.23 21.73 -9.54
N ALA A 106 2.67 21.28 -10.67
CA ALA A 106 1.81 22.10 -11.54
C ALA A 106 0.53 22.55 -10.80
N GLY A 107 -0.01 21.72 -9.92
CA GLY A 107 -1.17 22.05 -9.10
C GLY A 107 -0.88 22.87 -7.85
N GLY A 108 0.39 23.19 -7.59
CA GLY A 108 0.80 23.97 -6.41
C GLY A 108 0.84 23.18 -5.09
N TRP A 109 0.78 21.86 -5.15
CA TRP A 109 0.80 20.99 -3.96
C TRP A 109 2.21 20.83 -3.36
N ILE A 110 3.23 20.93 -4.20
CA ILE A 110 4.65 20.89 -3.81
C ILE A 110 5.42 21.96 -4.59
N ASN A 111 6.60 22.32 -4.09
CA ASN A 111 7.51 23.28 -4.71
C ASN A 111 8.35 22.66 -5.85
#